data_46711cecbb806685861cb844c7791ef6
#
_entry.id   46711cecbb806685861cb844c7791ef6
#
_cell.length_a   1.000
_cell.length_b   1.000
_cell.length_c   1.000
_cell.angle_alpha   90.00
_cell.angle_beta   90.00
_cell.angle_gamma   90.00
#
_symmetry.space_group_name_H-M   'P 1'
#
loop_
_entity.id
_entity.type
_entity.pdbx_description
1 polymer ?
#
loop_
_entity_poly.entity_id
_entity_poly.type
_entity_poly.pdbx_seq_one_letter_code
_entity_poly.pdbx_strand_id
1 'polypeptide(L)'
;ELSNLLQGCLLVMSPFSRGGRYFISDFEFVKLIISLGLIGGVVTAGITYYATPKYSRVGYQPSQPVEYNHEFHAGQLGLDCRYCHHGADKSSHANIPGANTCMSCHKNVKADSPLLEPIRNSYYGEDTNKDGELSEEEDINGDGLLTSGPAVPWVRIHKTPDYVYFNHAIHVNRGISCVECHGRIDQMKVVHHSEPLSMSFCLECHRNPEEALRPMNEVTNLAWHVQHNQEESKDLAQIHAGLKIKENWGVNPPLSCTGCHR
;
A
#
# COMPACT_ATOMS: atom_id res chain seq x y z
N GLU A 1 36.81 21.29 -17.74
CA GLU A 1 36.39 22.52 -17.02
C GLU A 1 35.83 22.19 -15.60
N LEU A 2 35.18 21.05 -15.37
CA LEU A 2 34.73 20.62 -14.04
C LEU A 2 35.89 20.24 -13.09
N SER A 3 37.00 19.75 -13.63
CA SER A 3 38.17 19.35 -12.85
C SER A 3 38.91 20.50 -12.16
N ASN A 4 38.83 21.71 -12.74
CA ASN A 4 39.46 22.90 -12.18
C ASN A 4 38.68 23.51 -11.03
N LEU A 5 37.37 23.27 -10.94
CA LEU A 5 36.52 23.72 -9.82
C LEU A 5 36.73 22.88 -8.55
N LEU A 6 37.05 21.59 -8.71
CA LEU A 6 37.30 20.69 -7.56
C LEU A 6 38.72 20.86 -7.00
N GLN A 7 39.71 21.24 -7.83
CA GLN A 7 41.08 21.53 -7.36
C GLN A 7 41.17 22.81 -6.54
N GLY A 8 40.33 23.80 -6.80
CA GLY A 8 40.27 25.03 -6.00
C GLY A 8 39.72 24.81 -4.57
N CYS A 9 38.95 23.76 -4.36
CA CYS A 9 38.34 23.48 -3.04
C CYS A 9 39.22 22.66 -2.10
N LEU A 10 40.23 21.92 -2.67
CA LEU A 10 41.13 21.04 -1.89
C LEU A 10 42.40 21.73 -1.38
N LEU A 11 42.69 22.95 -1.86
CA LEU A 11 43.89 23.68 -1.45
C LEU A 11 43.76 24.58 -0.21
N VAL A 12 42.56 24.63 0.40
CA VAL A 12 42.30 25.50 1.58
C VAL A 12 42.50 24.77 2.90
N MET A 13 42.77 23.46 2.91
CA MET A 13 43.03 22.70 4.15
C MET A 13 44.51 22.31 4.32
N SER A 14 45.38 23.29 4.41
CA SER A 14 46.71 23.08 4.98
C SER A 14 46.73 23.56 6.43
N PRO A 15 46.89 22.69 7.44
CA PRO A 15 46.99 23.12 8.84
C PRO A 15 48.40 23.51 9.16
N PHE A 16 48.54 24.57 9.93
CA PHE A 16 49.72 25.02 10.63
C PHE A 16 50.61 26.08 10.01
N SER A 17 50.28 27.32 10.27
CA SER A 17 51.30 28.33 10.61
C SER A 17 50.80 29.21 11.76
N ARG A 18 51.67 29.40 12.75
CA ARG A 18 51.40 30.12 13.98
C ARG A 18 51.17 31.63 13.73
N GLY A 19 50.11 32.15 14.24
CA GLY A 19 50.01 33.60 14.63
C GLY A 19 49.42 34.56 13.58
N GLY A 20 48.67 34.11 12.58
CA GLY A 20 47.94 35.01 11.68
C GLY A 20 46.44 35.07 12.02
N ARG A 21 45.89 36.24 12.33
CA ARG A 21 44.45 36.48 12.27
C ARG A 21 44.02 36.34 10.81
N TYR A 22 43.38 35.23 10.47
CA TYR A 22 42.81 35.06 9.13
C TYR A 22 41.60 35.99 9.03
N PHE A 23 41.77 37.13 8.39
CA PHE A 23 40.70 37.91 7.82
C PHE A 23 40.17 37.09 6.64
N ILE A 24 39.09 36.35 6.83
CA ILE A 24 38.34 35.79 5.70
C ILE A 24 37.85 37.01 4.92
N SER A 25 38.28 37.18 3.66
CA SER A 25 37.78 38.29 2.84
C SER A 25 36.26 38.13 2.70
N ASP A 26 35.53 39.23 2.62
CA ASP A 26 34.08 39.23 2.46
C ASP A 26 33.64 38.29 1.31
N PHE A 27 34.44 38.16 0.30
CA PHE A 27 34.22 37.28 -0.85
C PHE A 27 34.34 35.79 -0.50
N GLU A 28 35.28 35.38 0.33
CA GLU A 28 35.45 33.98 0.78
C GLU A 28 34.34 33.63 1.77
N PHE A 29 33.88 34.58 2.60
CA PHE A 29 32.74 34.40 3.48
C PHE A 29 31.45 34.19 2.70
N VAL A 30 31.21 35.00 1.64
CA VAL A 30 30.07 34.82 0.74
C VAL A 30 30.07 33.45 0.04
N LYS A 31 31.22 32.98 -0.46
CA LYS A 31 31.35 31.65 -1.05
C LYS A 31 31.01 30.56 -0.04
N LEU A 32 31.48 30.69 1.21
CA LEU A 32 31.17 29.73 2.28
C LEU A 32 29.66 29.65 2.53
N ILE A 33 28.98 30.78 2.65
CA ILE A 33 27.52 30.84 2.85
C ILE A 33 26.77 30.18 1.67
N ILE A 34 27.17 30.51 0.43
CA ILE A 34 26.55 29.93 -0.76
C ILE A 34 26.76 28.42 -0.78
N SER A 35 27.97 27.93 -0.49
CA SER A 35 28.28 26.50 -0.46
C SER A 35 27.49 25.77 0.61
N LEU A 36 27.40 26.31 1.81
CA LEU A 36 26.58 25.74 2.90
C LEU A 36 25.09 25.75 2.55
N GLY A 37 24.60 26.79 1.92
CA GLY A 37 23.24 26.89 1.44
C GLY A 37 22.91 25.84 0.37
N LEU A 38 23.81 25.62 -0.59
CA LEU A 38 23.66 24.60 -1.62
C LEU A 38 23.68 23.19 -1.01
N ILE A 39 24.65 22.90 -0.14
CA ILE A 39 24.74 21.59 0.53
C ILE A 39 23.49 21.36 1.39
N GLY A 40 23.11 22.33 2.20
CA GLY A 40 21.89 22.26 3.01
C GLY A 40 20.63 22.07 2.16
N GLY A 41 20.53 22.75 1.03
CA GLY A 41 19.43 22.61 0.08
C GLY A 41 19.36 21.21 -0.53
N VAL A 42 20.50 20.64 -0.97
CA VAL A 42 20.59 19.28 -1.53
C VAL A 42 20.24 18.24 -0.47
N VAL A 43 20.77 18.37 0.74
CA VAL A 43 20.47 17.46 1.87
C VAL A 43 18.98 17.50 2.22
N THR A 44 18.41 18.71 2.36
CA THR A 44 17.00 18.91 2.65
C THR A 44 16.12 18.32 1.54
N ALA A 45 16.44 18.59 0.28
CA ALA A 45 15.72 18.02 -0.86
C ALA A 45 15.77 16.49 -0.87
N GLY A 46 16.95 15.91 -0.57
CA GLY A 46 17.12 14.46 -0.45
C GLY A 46 16.27 13.87 0.68
N ILE A 47 16.34 14.43 1.88
CA ILE A 47 15.52 14.00 3.02
C ILE A 47 14.03 14.13 2.70
N THR A 48 13.61 15.27 2.14
CA THR A 48 12.22 15.52 1.77
C THR A 48 11.75 14.47 0.74
N TYR A 49 12.55 14.19 -0.27
CA TYR A 49 12.21 13.21 -1.30
C TYR A 49 12.02 11.79 -0.73
N TYR A 50 12.93 11.33 0.13
CA TYR A 50 12.88 9.97 0.68
C TYR A 50 11.96 9.79 1.88
N ALA A 51 11.71 10.85 2.66
CA ALA A 51 10.86 10.80 3.84
C ALA A 51 9.42 11.28 3.60
N THR A 52 9.08 11.68 2.37
CA THR A 52 7.73 12.17 2.05
C THR A 52 6.75 11.04 1.72
N PRO A 53 5.44 11.32 1.71
CA PRO A 53 4.40 10.40 1.25
C PRO A 53 4.66 9.82 -0.14
N LYS A 54 5.34 10.53 -1.02
CA LYS A 54 5.72 10.04 -2.36
C LYS A 54 6.60 8.78 -2.28
N TYR A 55 7.56 8.74 -1.35
CA TYR A 55 8.39 7.58 -1.13
C TYR A 55 7.64 6.44 -0.43
N SER A 56 6.85 6.75 0.60
CA SER A 56 5.99 5.80 1.30
C SER A 56 4.77 5.35 0.48
N ARG A 57 4.56 5.95 -0.69
CA ARG A 57 3.45 5.69 -1.61
C ARG A 57 2.06 6.08 -1.10
N VAL A 58 1.92 6.69 0.06
CA VAL A 58 0.62 7.22 0.53
C VAL A 58 0.03 8.15 -0.52
N GLY A 59 -1.24 7.94 -0.87
CA GLY A 59 -1.92 8.65 -1.95
C GLY A 59 -1.63 8.12 -3.36
N TYR A 60 -0.82 7.06 -3.52
CA TYR A 60 -0.61 6.43 -4.83
C TYR A 60 -1.90 5.80 -5.34
N GLN A 61 -2.39 6.31 -6.45
CA GLN A 61 -3.68 5.97 -7.05
C GLN A 61 -3.50 5.83 -8.58
N PRO A 62 -3.00 4.68 -9.06
CA PRO A 62 -2.83 4.46 -10.48
C PRO A 62 -4.17 4.20 -11.17
N SER A 63 -4.22 4.48 -12.48
CA SER A 63 -5.30 3.96 -13.32
C SER A 63 -5.24 2.44 -13.39
N GLN A 64 -6.40 1.81 -13.45
CA GLN A 64 -6.54 0.36 -13.55
C GLN A 64 -7.08 -0.03 -14.94
N PRO A 65 -6.79 -1.22 -15.44
CA PRO A 65 -7.34 -1.68 -16.72
C PRO A 65 -8.87 -1.80 -16.72
N VAL A 66 -9.46 -1.95 -15.54
CA VAL A 66 -10.90 -1.91 -15.31
C VAL A 66 -11.17 -0.95 -14.17
N GLU A 67 -12.08 0.00 -14.35
CA GLU A 67 -12.48 0.98 -13.34
C GLU A 67 -13.40 0.32 -12.30
N TYR A 68 -12.81 -0.54 -11.46
CA TYR A 68 -13.55 -1.20 -10.39
C TYR A 68 -13.84 -0.22 -9.24
N ASN A 69 -15.10 -0.10 -8.88
CA ASN A 69 -15.56 0.84 -7.86
C ASN A 69 -15.91 0.12 -6.56
N HIS A 70 -15.02 0.20 -5.55
CA HIS A 70 -15.24 -0.40 -4.24
C HIS A 70 -16.36 0.29 -3.46
N GLU A 71 -16.52 1.63 -3.59
CA GLU A 71 -17.62 2.35 -2.96
C GLU A 71 -18.98 1.76 -3.37
N PHE A 72 -19.15 1.40 -4.64
CA PHE A 72 -20.38 0.80 -5.12
C PHE A 72 -20.55 -0.65 -4.63
N HIS A 73 -19.55 -1.51 -4.84
CA HIS A 73 -19.66 -2.94 -4.54
C HIS A 73 -19.62 -3.24 -3.04
N ALA A 74 -18.66 -2.71 -2.31
CA ALA A 74 -18.53 -2.94 -0.88
C ALA A 74 -19.36 -1.97 -0.05
N GLY A 75 -19.40 -0.68 -0.43
CA GLY A 75 -20.10 0.35 0.33
C GLY A 75 -21.61 0.32 0.12
N GLN A 76 -22.08 0.36 -1.12
CA GLN A 76 -23.52 0.46 -1.41
C GLN A 76 -24.22 -0.90 -1.51
N LEU A 77 -23.60 -1.90 -2.16
CA LEU A 77 -24.15 -3.25 -2.26
C LEU A 77 -23.87 -4.11 -1.02
N GLY A 78 -22.94 -3.70 -0.16
CA GLY A 78 -22.61 -4.43 1.06
C GLY A 78 -21.92 -5.78 0.84
N LEU A 79 -21.21 -5.97 -0.28
CA LEU A 79 -20.47 -7.20 -0.54
C LEU A 79 -19.31 -7.32 0.45
N ASP A 80 -19.23 -8.47 1.14
CA ASP A 80 -18.10 -8.76 2.05
C ASP A 80 -16.78 -8.84 1.28
N CYS A 81 -15.72 -8.29 1.86
CA CYS A 81 -14.39 -8.24 1.26
C CYS A 81 -13.89 -9.63 0.85
N ARG A 82 -14.19 -10.66 1.65
CA ARG A 82 -13.76 -12.05 1.44
C ARG A 82 -14.48 -12.74 0.28
N TYR A 83 -15.59 -12.18 -0.20
CA TYR A 83 -16.24 -12.70 -1.41
C TYR A 83 -15.31 -12.57 -2.62
N CYS A 84 -14.62 -11.45 -2.73
CA CYS A 84 -13.66 -11.19 -3.81
C CYS A 84 -12.22 -11.54 -3.40
N HIS A 85 -11.81 -11.14 -2.20
CA HIS A 85 -10.46 -11.39 -1.65
C HIS A 85 -10.45 -12.66 -0.79
N HIS A 86 -10.77 -13.80 -1.39
CA HIS A 86 -11.00 -15.09 -0.72
C HIS A 86 -9.76 -15.65 0.01
N GLY A 87 -8.58 -15.10 -0.23
CA GLY A 87 -7.34 -15.48 0.46
C GLY A 87 -7.08 -14.68 1.74
N ALA A 88 -7.84 -13.61 2.02
CA ALA A 88 -7.53 -12.68 3.10
C ALA A 88 -7.51 -13.33 4.50
N ASP A 89 -8.40 -14.27 4.77
CA ASP A 89 -8.51 -15.02 6.03
C ASP A 89 -7.88 -16.41 5.98
N LYS A 90 -7.31 -16.84 4.84
CA LYS A 90 -6.83 -18.21 4.60
C LYS A 90 -5.37 -18.30 4.21
N SER A 91 -4.78 -17.23 3.68
CA SER A 91 -3.41 -17.26 3.16
C SER A 91 -2.63 -15.98 3.49
N SER A 92 -1.34 -15.99 3.15
CA SER A 92 -0.51 -14.79 3.25
C SER A 92 -0.93 -13.69 2.28
N HIS A 93 -1.62 -14.05 1.19
CA HIS A 93 -2.07 -13.12 0.16
C HIS A 93 -3.59 -13.08 0.13
N ALA A 94 -4.16 -11.87 0.13
CA ALA A 94 -5.61 -11.69 0.02
C ALA A 94 -6.17 -12.12 -1.34
N ASN A 95 -5.31 -12.16 -2.36
CA ASN A 95 -5.58 -12.37 -3.77
C ASN A 95 -6.43 -11.27 -4.42
N ILE A 96 -6.19 -11.06 -5.70
CA ILE A 96 -7.08 -10.30 -6.56
C ILE A 96 -8.05 -11.32 -7.18
N PRO A 97 -9.37 -11.03 -7.20
CA PRO A 97 -10.34 -11.97 -7.75
C PRO A 97 -10.09 -12.20 -9.24
N GLY A 98 -10.23 -13.46 -9.67
CA GLY A 98 -10.23 -13.79 -11.08
C GLY A 98 -11.50 -13.30 -11.80
N ALA A 99 -11.46 -13.26 -13.13
CA ALA A 99 -12.58 -12.80 -13.94
C ALA A 99 -13.89 -13.59 -13.66
N ASN A 100 -13.79 -14.87 -13.30
CA ASN A 100 -14.93 -15.71 -12.92
C ASN A 100 -15.73 -15.14 -11.75
N THR A 101 -15.07 -14.51 -10.77
CA THR A 101 -15.75 -13.87 -9.65
C THR A 101 -16.61 -12.69 -10.12
N CYS A 102 -16.08 -11.89 -11.02
CA CYS A 102 -16.81 -10.77 -11.63
C CYS A 102 -17.99 -11.27 -12.48
N MET A 103 -17.73 -12.28 -13.30
CA MET A 103 -18.71 -12.84 -14.24
C MET A 103 -19.81 -13.64 -13.55
N SER A 104 -19.69 -14.00 -12.27
CA SER A 104 -20.81 -14.58 -11.51
C SER A 104 -22.06 -13.69 -11.51
N CYS A 105 -21.87 -12.37 -11.56
CA CYS A 105 -22.93 -11.38 -11.66
C CYS A 105 -22.97 -10.72 -13.07
N HIS A 106 -21.80 -10.34 -13.60
CA HIS A 106 -21.71 -9.50 -14.80
C HIS A 106 -22.01 -10.22 -16.11
N LYS A 107 -22.14 -11.52 -16.13
CA LYS A 107 -22.72 -12.23 -17.28
C LYS A 107 -24.19 -11.85 -17.54
N ASN A 108 -24.90 -11.34 -16.51
CA ASN A 108 -26.30 -10.90 -16.63
C ASN A 108 -26.49 -9.42 -16.29
N VAL A 109 -25.63 -8.85 -15.45
CA VAL A 109 -25.68 -7.46 -15.00
C VAL A 109 -24.66 -6.65 -15.77
N LYS A 110 -25.10 -5.65 -16.57
CA LYS A 110 -24.25 -4.86 -17.46
C LYS A 110 -23.40 -5.73 -18.41
N ALA A 111 -23.97 -6.84 -18.88
CA ALA A 111 -23.27 -7.84 -19.70
C ALA A 111 -22.54 -7.23 -20.89
N ASP A 112 -23.17 -6.27 -21.59
CA ASP A 112 -22.62 -5.65 -22.80
C ASP A 112 -21.86 -4.34 -22.53
N SER A 113 -21.56 -4.03 -21.27
CA SER A 113 -20.84 -2.79 -20.94
C SER A 113 -19.42 -2.83 -21.52
N PRO A 114 -18.98 -1.79 -22.25
CA PRO A 114 -17.60 -1.72 -22.77
C PRO A 114 -16.56 -1.64 -21.65
N LEU A 115 -16.93 -1.14 -20.47
CA LEU A 115 -16.04 -1.08 -19.31
C LEU A 115 -15.69 -2.47 -18.76
N LEU A 116 -16.46 -3.50 -19.09
CA LEU A 116 -16.23 -4.88 -18.67
C LEU A 116 -15.58 -5.75 -19.75
N GLU A 117 -15.23 -5.16 -20.88
CA GLU A 117 -14.58 -5.89 -21.97
C GLU A 117 -13.30 -6.63 -21.51
N PRO A 118 -12.38 -6.03 -20.75
CA PRO A 118 -11.19 -6.75 -20.29
C PRO A 118 -11.53 -7.95 -19.35
N ILE A 119 -12.62 -7.85 -18.60
CA ILE A 119 -13.10 -8.95 -17.75
C ILE A 119 -13.73 -10.06 -18.60
N ARG A 120 -14.54 -9.70 -19.60
CA ARG A 120 -15.14 -10.69 -20.51
C ARG A 120 -14.08 -11.43 -21.31
N ASN A 121 -13.12 -10.70 -21.89
CA ASN A 121 -12.02 -11.30 -22.64
C ASN A 121 -11.18 -12.23 -21.76
N SER A 122 -10.92 -11.84 -20.49
CA SER A 122 -10.23 -12.72 -19.55
C SER A 122 -11.04 -13.97 -19.16
N TYR A 123 -12.37 -13.89 -19.20
CA TYR A 123 -13.24 -15.00 -18.80
C TYR A 123 -13.57 -15.94 -19.95
N TYR A 124 -13.92 -15.40 -21.12
CA TYR A 124 -14.37 -16.17 -22.30
C TYR A 124 -13.25 -16.47 -23.31
N GLY A 125 -12.12 -15.80 -23.22
CA GLY A 125 -11.14 -15.71 -24.30
C GLY A 125 -11.38 -14.47 -25.16
N GLU A 126 -10.41 -14.12 -26.00
CA GLU A 126 -10.44 -12.98 -26.88
C GLU A 126 -10.66 -13.46 -28.33
N ASP A 127 -11.83 -13.18 -28.88
CA ASP A 127 -12.15 -13.39 -30.29
C ASP A 127 -11.46 -12.27 -31.10
N THR A 128 -10.23 -12.56 -31.56
CA THR A 128 -9.38 -11.57 -32.24
C THR A 128 -9.81 -11.29 -33.67
N ASN A 129 -10.38 -12.30 -34.33
CA ASN A 129 -10.85 -12.20 -35.72
C ASN A 129 -12.31 -11.73 -35.85
N LYS A 130 -13.04 -11.71 -34.71
CA LYS A 130 -14.42 -11.27 -34.55
C LYS A 130 -15.42 -12.08 -35.39
N ASP A 131 -15.17 -13.37 -35.53
CA ASP A 131 -16.10 -14.27 -36.21
C ASP A 131 -17.17 -14.87 -35.27
N GLY A 132 -17.05 -14.64 -33.96
CA GLY A 132 -17.96 -15.12 -32.94
C GLY A 132 -17.67 -16.53 -32.45
N GLU A 133 -16.59 -17.14 -32.92
CA GLU A 133 -16.12 -18.47 -32.50
C GLU A 133 -14.69 -18.37 -31.98
N LEU A 134 -14.36 -19.04 -30.87
CA LEU A 134 -12.97 -19.12 -30.36
C LEU A 134 -12.27 -20.30 -31.04
N SER A 135 -11.14 -20.01 -31.66
CA SER A 135 -10.30 -20.99 -32.37
C SER A 135 -9.01 -21.29 -31.56
N GLU A 136 -8.31 -22.36 -31.92
CA GLU A 136 -7.01 -22.70 -31.32
C GLU A 136 -5.96 -21.59 -31.51
N GLU A 137 -6.09 -20.76 -32.56
CA GLU A 137 -5.20 -19.62 -32.85
C GLU A 137 -5.44 -18.46 -31.86
N GLU A 138 -6.58 -18.45 -31.18
CA GLU A 138 -7.00 -17.44 -30.22
C GLU A 138 -6.77 -17.86 -28.75
N ASP A 139 -6.18 -19.04 -28.53
CA ASP A 139 -5.65 -19.45 -27.23
C ASP A 139 -4.36 -18.67 -26.91
N ILE A 140 -4.52 -17.39 -26.55
CA ILE A 140 -3.41 -16.45 -26.35
C ILE A 140 -2.54 -16.85 -25.17
N ASN A 141 -3.09 -17.54 -24.19
CA ASN A 141 -2.35 -17.97 -23.00
C ASN A 141 -1.70 -19.37 -23.16
N GLY A 142 -2.03 -20.09 -24.23
CA GLY A 142 -1.46 -21.40 -24.58
C GLY A 142 -1.79 -22.51 -23.59
N ASP A 143 -2.91 -22.38 -22.83
CA ASP A 143 -3.32 -23.40 -21.85
C ASP A 143 -4.22 -24.50 -22.45
N GLY A 144 -4.57 -24.39 -23.72
CA GLY A 144 -5.44 -25.30 -24.43
C GLY A 144 -6.93 -25.17 -24.08
N LEU A 145 -7.30 -24.13 -23.34
CA LEU A 145 -8.67 -23.85 -22.93
C LEU A 145 -9.19 -22.62 -23.69
N LEU A 146 -9.95 -22.83 -24.72
CA LEU A 146 -10.56 -21.75 -25.54
C LEU A 146 -11.55 -20.88 -24.76
N THR A 147 -11.81 -21.20 -23.49
CA THR A 147 -12.75 -20.48 -22.62
C THR A 147 -12.07 -19.56 -21.61
N SER A 148 -10.74 -19.43 -21.65
CA SER A 148 -10.01 -18.51 -20.75
C SER A 148 -9.04 -17.65 -21.54
N GLY A 149 -9.19 -16.35 -21.39
CA GLY A 149 -8.29 -15.37 -21.99
C GLY A 149 -7.16 -14.92 -21.06
N PRO A 150 -6.37 -13.93 -21.48
CA PRO A 150 -5.26 -13.43 -20.71
C PRO A 150 -5.72 -12.83 -19.38
N ALA A 151 -4.89 -12.97 -18.34
CA ALA A 151 -5.19 -12.37 -17.04
C ALA A 151 -5.30 -10.85 -17.16
N VAL A 152 -6.28 -10.25 -16.45
CA VAL A 152 -6.40 -8.79 -16.40
C VAL A 152 -5.15 -8.21 -15.73
N PRO A 153 -4.41 -7.30 -16.38
CA PRO A 153 -3.14 -6.79 -15.88
C PRO A 153 -3.32 -5.72 -14.79
N TRP A 154 -3.84 -6.11 -13.64
CA TRP A 154 -4.07 -5.21 -12.51
C TRP A 154 -2.79 -4.56 -12.01
N VAL A 155 -2.84 -3.26 -11.77
CA VAL A 155 -1.73 -2.52 -11.16
C VAL A 155 -1.77 -2.67 -9.65
N ARG A 156 -0.71 -3.24 -9.07
CA ARG A 156 -0.60 -3.44 -7.62
C ARG A 156 -0.41 -2.11 -6.88
N ILE A 157 -1.33 -1.79 -5.97
CA ILE A 157 -1.32 -0.55 -5.18
C ILE A 157 -0.54 -0.75 -3.88
N HIS A 158 -0.93 -1.71 -3.05
CA HIS A 158 -0.29 -2.00 -1.77
C HIS A 158 0.86 -2.99 -1.96
N LYS A 159 2.04 -2.59 -1.50
CA LYS A 159 3.26 -3.40 -1.61
C LYS A 159 4.16 -3.17 -0.39
N THR A 160 4.58 -4.26 0.23
CA THR A 160 5.73 -4.28 1.14
C THR A 160 6.97 -4.72 0.39
N PRO A 161 8.20 -4.40 0.86
CA PRO A 161 9.43 -4.95 0.30
C PRO A 161 9.47 -6.48 0.37
N ASP A 162 10.14 -7.13 -0.57
CA ASP A 162 10.16 -8.59 -0.70
C ASP A 162 10.85 -9.32 0.47
N TYR A 163 11.68 -8.58 1.25
CA TYR A 163 12.31 -9.09 2.48
C TYR A 163 11.43 -8.99 3.72
N VAL A 164 10.17 -8.56 3.58
CA VAL A 164 9.20 -8.45 4.68
C VAL A 164 8.19 -9.57 4.60
N TYR A 165 8.09 -10.34 5.69
CA TYR A 165 7.02 -11.30 5.86
C TYR A 165 5.72 -10.59 6.24
N PHE A 166 4.73 -10.69 5.41
CA PHE A 166 3.38 -10.27 5.76
C PHE A 166 2.40 -11.40 5.47
N ASN A 167 1.50 -11.67 6.40
CA ASN A 167 0.49 -12.70 6.26
C ASN A 167 -0.89 -12.14 6.62
N HIS A 168 -1.75 -11.99 5.62
CA HIS A 168 -3.11 -11.50 5.82
C HIS A 168 -3.91 -12.36 6.78
N ALA A 169 -3.89 -13.68 6.61
CA ALA A 169 -4.69 -14.59 7.43
C ALA A 169 -4.41 -14.46 8.93
N ILE A 170 -3.13 -14.26 9.32
CA ILE A 170 -2.77 -14.08 10.72
C ILE A 170 -3.39 -12.81 11.28
N HIS A 171 -3.35 -11.70 10.55
CA HIS A 171 -3.90 -10.41 10.99
C HIS A 171 -5.43 -10.45 11.05
N VAL A 172 -6.07 -10.90 9.98
CA VAL A 172 -7.52 -11.01 9.88
C VAL A 172 -8.09 -11.92 10.97
N ASN A 173 -7.49 -13.12 11.15
CA ASN A 173 -7.93 -14.08 12.16
C ASN A 173 -7.53 -13.71 13.61
N ARG A 174 -6.86 -12.58 13.80
CA ARG A 174 -6.57 -11.99 15.12
C ARG A 174 -7.34 -10.70 15.36
N GLY A 175 -8.35 -10.40 14.54
CA GLY A 175 -9.24 -9.27 14.75
C GLY A 175 -8.69 -7.92 14.25
N ILE A 176 -7.71 -7.94 13.35
CA ILE A 176 -7.26 -6.72 12.66
C ILE A 176 -8.12 -6.49 11.44
N SER A 177 -8.79 -5.35 11.39
CA SER A 177 -9.65 -5.00 10.27
C SER A 177 -8.88 -4.51 9.06
N CYS A 178 -9.49 -4.71 7.90
CA CYS A 178 -8.98 -4.22 6.62
C CYS A 178 -8.75 -2.71 6.62
N VAL A 179 -9.58 -1.95 7.37
CA VAL A 179 -9.47 -0.48 7.45
C VAL A 179 -8.14 0.00 8.03
N GLU A 180 -7.53 -0.77 8.94
CA GLU A 180 -6.30 -0.38 9.63
C GLU A 180 -5.11 -0.20 8.65
N CYS A 181 -5.12 -0.95 7.55
CA CYS A 181 -4.04 -0.91 6.55
C CYS A 181 -4.49 -0.34 5.20
N HIS A 182 -5.76 -0.49 4.85
CA HIS A 182 -6.29 -0.11 3.55
C HIS A 182 -7.16 1.14 3.57
N GLY A 183 -7.44 1.69 4.76
CA GLY A 183 -8.37 2.81 4.93
C GLY A 183 -9.81 2.45 4.59
N ARG A 184 -10.65 3.44 4.43
CA ARG A 184 -12.08 3.29 4.11
C ARG A 184 -12.28 2.93 2.63
N ILE A 185 -11.81 1.75 2.24
CA ILE A 185 -11.92 1.23 0.86
C ILE A 185 -13.38 1.17 0.39
N ASP A 186 -14.31 0.91 1.30
CA ASP A 186 -15.75 0.97 1.06
C ASP A 186 -16.28 2.35 0.64
N GLN A 187 -15.44 3.37 0.67
CA GLN A 187 -15.75 4.74 0.22
C GLN A 187 -14.86 5.17 -0.97
N MET A 188 -14.05 4.26 -1.51
CA MET A 188 -13.14 4.58 -2.60
C MET A 188 -13.70 4.16 -3.95
N LYS A 189 -13.94 5.13 -4.84
CA LYS A 189 -14.23 4.86 -6.26
C LYS A 189 -13.01 4.27 -6.95
N VAL A 190 -11.86 4.87 -6.73
CA VAL A 190 -10.56 4.37 -7.17
C VAL A 190 -9.71 4.13 -5.92
N VAL A 191 -9.18 2.93 -5.79
CA VAL A 191 -8.36 2.57 -4.62
C VAL A 191 -7.04 3.33 -4.66
N HIS A 192 -6.66 3.87 -3.52
CA HIS A 192 -5.36 4.48 -3.29
C HIS A 192 -4.66 3.87 -2.08
N HIS A 193 -3.36 4.03 -2.02
CA HIS A 193 -2.55 3.61 -0.89
C HIS A 193 -2.79 4.55 0.29
N SER A 194 -3.46 4.08 1.34
CA SER A 194 -3.88 4.91 2.48
C SER A 194 -2.78 5.07 3.52
N GLU A 195 -2.14 3.96 3.91
CA GLU A 195 -1.21 3.92 5.03
C GLU A 195 0.23 3.68 4.56
N PRO A 196 1.24 4.20 5.25
CA PRO A 196 2.62 4.14 4.77
C PRO A 196 3.20 2.72 4.67
N LEU A 197 2.63 1.75 5.37
CA LEU A 197 3.10 0.36 5.48
C LEU A 197 4.61 0.27 5.76
N SER A 198 5.14 1.26 6.48
CA SER A 198 6.54 1.36 6.89
C SER A 198 6.81 0.48 8.11
N MET A 199 8.09 0.25 8.41
CA MET A 199 8.48 -0.48 9.63
C MET A 199 7.92 0.17 10.89
N SER A 200 7.92 1.51 10.98
CA SER A 200 7.35 2.25 12.11
C SER A 200 5.85 2.02 12.25
N PHE A 201 5.10 2.05 11.15
CA PHE A 201 3.68 1.77 11.11
C PHE A 201 3.36 0.36 11.66
N CYS A 202 4.09 -0.66 11.19
CA CYS A 202 3.91 -2.03 11.69
C CYS A 202 4.24 -2.15 13.19
N LEU A 203 5.36 -1.56 13.62
CA LEU A 203 5.81 -1.63 15.02
C LEU A 203 4.90 -0.86 15.98
N GLU A 204 4.26 0.20 15.56
CA GLU A 204 3.27 0.93 16.36
C GLU A 204 2.12 0.01 16.74
N CYS A 205 1.50 -0.65 15.76
CA CYS A 205 0.44 -1.62 16.02
C CYS A 205 0.94 -2.86 16.78
N HIS A 206 2.15 -3.37 16.49
CA HIS A 206 2.70 -4.53 17.18
C HIS A 206 3.04 -4.25 18.66
N ARG A 207 3.30 -3.00 19.03
CA ARG A 207 3.50 -2.57 20.44
C ARG A 207 2.17 -2.37 21.18
N ASN A 208 1.17 -1.84 20.48
CA ASN A 208 -0.12 -1.45 21.03
C ASN A 208 -1.28 -2.09 20.21
N PRO A 209 -1.34 -3.43 20.07
CA PRO A 209 -2.33 -4.07 19.22
C PRO A 209 -3.78 -3.81 19.68
N GLU A 210 -3.99 -3.49 20.96
CA GLU A 210 -5.29 -3.16 21.53
C GLU A 210 -6.00 -1.99 20.84
N GLU A 211 -5.26 -1.08 20.24
CA GLU A 211 -5.82 0.07 19.51
C GLU A 211 -6.54 -0.34 18.22
N ALA A 212 -6.16 -1.49 17.63
CA ALA A 212 -6.68 -1.97 16.35
C ALA A 212 -7.53 -3.24 16.45
N LEU A 213 -7.50 -3.94 17.59
CA LEU A 213 -8.23 -5.20 17.78
C LEU A 213 -9.74 -4.98 17.85
N ARG A 214 -10.50 -5.82 17.13
CA ARG A 214 -11.95 -5.82 17.15
C ARG A 214 -12.52 -7.24 17.09
N PRO A 215 -13.82 -7.43 17.41
CA PRO A 215 -14.47 -8.73 17.29
C PRO A 215 -14.37 -9.30 15.87
N MET A 216 -14.28 -10.61 15.75
CA MET A 216 -14.08 -11.30 14.47
C MET A 216 -15.17 -11.04 13.43
N ASN A 217 -16.41 -10.88 13.88
CA ASN A 217 -17.54 -10.55 13.02
C ASN A 217 -17.52 -9.11 12.51
N GLU A 218 -16.67 -8.25 13.10
CA GLU A 218 -16.55 -6.84 12.74
C GLU A 218 -15.30 -6.52 11.90
N VAL A 219 -14.49 -7.53 11.57
CA VAL A 219 -13.21 -7.32 10.84
C VAL A 219 -13.43 -6.73 9.46
N THR A 220 -14.48 -7.13 8.76
CA THR A 220 -14.84 -6.61 7.42
C THR A 220 -15.82 -5.42 7.47
N ASN A 221 -16.34 -5.08 8.65
CA ASN A 221 -17.13 -3.89 8.85
C ASN A 221 -16.23 -2.66 9.07
N LEU A 222 -15.91 -1.96 8.00
CA LEU A 222 -14.96 -0.84 8.03
C LEU A 222 -15.48 0.38 8.80
N ALA A 223 -16.79 0.46 9.02
CA ALA A 223 -17.44 1.54 9.76
C ALA A 223 -17.65 1.21 11.26
N TRP A 224 -17.24 0.01 11.68
CA TRP A 224 -17.43 -0.40 13.06
C TRP A 224 -16.63 0.44 14.05
N HIS A 225 -17.26 0.79 15.16
CA HIS A 225 -16.68 1.46 16.31
C HIS A 225 -17.17 0.81 17.59
N VAL A 226 -16.34 0.80 18.61
CA VAL A 226 -16.75 0.37 19.95
C VAL A 226 -17.83 1.30 20.47
N GLN A 227 -18.90 0.73 21.02
CA GLN A 227 -19.93 1.50 21.74
C GLN A 227 -19.30 2.07 23.02
N HIS A 228 -19.46 3.37 23.25
CA HIS A 228 -18.89 4.07 24.39
C HIS A 228 -19.96 4.98 25.03
N ASN A 229 -19.81 5.23 26.33
CA ASN A 229 -20.62 6.16 27.07
C ASN A 229 -20.14 7.61 26.86
N GLN A 230 -20.96 8.59 27.19
CA GLN A 230 -20.61 10.01 27.06
C GLN A 230 -19.40 10.42 27.93
N GLU A 231 -19.11 9.66 28.99
CA GLU A 231 -18.00 9.91 29.92
C GLU A 231 -16.66 9.30 29.45
N GLU A 232 -16.69 8.36 28.52
CA GLU A 232 -15.50 7.67 27.99
C GLU A 232 -15.20 8.15 26.57
N SER A 233 -13.95 8.48 26.27
CA SER A 233 -13.55 8.80 24.91
C SER A 233 -13.58 7.54 24.02
N LYS A 234 -13.78 7.74 22.71
CA LYS A 234 -13.78 6.62 21.74
C LYS A 234 -12.47 5.80 21.80
N ASP A 235 -11.35 6.48 21.97
CA ASP A 235 -10.04 5.85 21.98
C ASP A 235 -9.86 4.98 23.22
N LEU A 236 -10.29 5.45 24.40
CA LEU A 236 -10.27 4.65 25.62
C LEU A 236 -11.19 3.43 25.54
N ALA A 237 -12.38 3.59 24.99
CA ALA A 237 -13.31 2.47 24.80
C ALA A 237 -12.73 1.42 23.85
N GLN A 238 -12.06 1.85 22.77
CA GLN A 238 -11.36 0.96 21.84
C GLN A 238 -10.22 0.21 22.55
N ILE A 239 -9.37 0.90 23.29
CA ILE A 239 -8.26 0.30 24.06
C ILE A 239 -8.80 -0.73 25.07
N HIS A 240 -9.83 -0.41 25.84
CA HIS A 240 -10.42 -1.34 26.81
C HIS A 240 -10.99 -2.60 26.12
N ALA A 241 -11.70 -2.44 25.02
CA ALA A 241 -12.23 -3.56 24.26
C ALA A 241 -11.10 -4.41 23.65
N GLY A 242 -10.10 -3.75 23.10
CA GLY A 242 -8.93 -4.39 22.52
C GLY A 242 -8.06 -5.13 23.53
N LEU A 243 -7.85 -4.59 24.74
CA LEU A 243 -7.14 -5.27 25.82
C LEU A 243 -7.84 -6.57 26.23
N LYS A 244 -9.18 -6.54 26.32
CA LYS A 244 -9.96 -7.75 26.60
C LYS A 244 -9.82 -8.80 25.50
N ILE A 245 -9.81 -8.39 24.24
CA ILE A 245 -9.59 -9.31 23.09
C ILE A 245 -8.15 -9.85 23.13
N LYS A 246 -7.17 -8.97 23.34
CA LYS A 246 -5.74 -9.31 23.45
C LYS A 246 -5.50 -10.39 24.50
N GLU A 247 -6.08 -10.22 25.68
CA GLU A 247 -5.98 -11.18 26.78
C GLU A 247 -6.68 -12.52 26.41
N ASN A 248 -7.95 -12.46 25.99
CA ASN A 248 -8.73 -13.65 25.69
C ASN A 248 -8.16 -14.52 24.58
N TRP A 249 -7.50 -13.91 23.60
CA TRP A 249 -6.94 -14.62 22.41
C TRP A 249 -5.43 -14.79 22.48
N GLY A 250 -4.79 -14.33 23.55
CA GLY A 250 -3.34 -14.40 23.71
C GLY A 250 -2.61 -13.69 22.57
N VAL A 251 -3.07 -12.50 22.19
CA VAL A 251 -2.46 -11.76 21.07
C VAL A 251 -1.15 -11.15 21.53
N ASN A 252 -0.05 -11.65 20.98
CA ASN A 252 1.31 -11.20 21.28
C ASN A 252 2.12 -11.07 19.97
N PRO A 253 2.03 -9.93 19.29
CA PRO A 253 2.74 -9.72 18.03
C PRO A 253 4.26 -9.76 18.20
N PRO A 254 5.02 -10.30 17.22
CA PRO A 254 6.46 -10.33 17.28
C PRO A 254 7.05 -8.91 17.17
N LEU A 255 8.06 -8.61 18.00
CA LEU A 255 8.84 -7.37 17.94
C LEU A 255 10.30 -7.62 17.52
N SER A 256 10.68 -8.88 17.33
CA SER A 256 12.02 -9.24 16.86
C SER A 256 12.18 -9.03 15.36
N CYS A 257 13.38 -8.71 14.91
CA CYS A 257 13.67 -8.50 13.48
C CYS A 257 13.27 -9.70 12.62
N THR A 258 13.56 -10.92 13.10
CA THR A 258 13.27 -12.17 12.39
C THR A 258 11.78 -12.54 12.35
N GLY A 259 10.93 -11.89 13.13
CA GLY A 259 9.48 -12.05 13.05
C GLY A 259 8.86 -11.39 11.81
N CYS A 260 9.57 -10.40 11.24
CA CYS A 260 9.09 -9.61 10.11
C CYS A 260 10.03 -9.65 8.90
N HIS A 261 11.32 -9.91 9.09
CA HIS A 261 12.33 -9.88 8.04
C HIS A 261 12.97 -11.25 7.79
N ARG A 262 13.30 -11.49 6.50
CA ARG A 262 14.06 -12.65 6.00
C ARG A 262 15.55 -12.31 5.99
#